data_e6aa59d9ad8a6f09ca224910531f29e0
#
_entry.id   e6aa59d9ad8a6f09ca224910531f29e0
#
_cell.length_a   1.000
_cell.length_b   1.000
_cell.length_c   1.000
_cell.angle_alpha   90.00
_cell.angle_beta   90.00
_cell.angle_gamma   90.00
#
_symmetry.space_group_name_H-M   'P 1'
#
loop_
_entity.id
_entity.type
_entity.pdbx_description
1 polymer ?
#
loop_
_entity_poly.entity_id
_entity_poly.type
_entity_poly.pdbx_seq_one_letter_code
_entity_poly.pdbx_strand_id
1 'polypeptide(L)'
;CGLFEYHHREQKMEWLDQKVLRQLADDIGHDMMPVVISVFVEEVGGQLAQLRPLFDQRDWTALARLAHSMKSSCGSYGAEPSYRQVMALELACRREDAEEAGRLLEQLEHSLPQVFSHLAQYH
;
A
#
# COMPACT_ATOMS: atom_id res chain seq x y z
N CYS A 1 7.77 -17.91 -26.99
CA CYS A 1 9.19 -17.82 -26.73
C CYS A 1 9.44 -17.54 -25.26
N GLY A 2 10.67 -17.79 -24.84
CA GLY A 2 11.02 -17.61 -23.45
C GLY A 2 10.83 -16.20 -22.96
N LEU A 3 11.08 -15.24 -23.81
CA LEU A 3 10.91 -13.85 -23.46
C LEU A 3 9.46 -13.55 -23.10
N PHE A 4 8.56 -14.09 -23.88
CA PHE A 4 7.15 -13.91 -23.65
C PHE A 4 6.72 -14.51 -22.31
N GLU A 5 7.21 -15.70 -22.02
CA GLU A 5 6.90 -16.35 -20.76
C GLU A 5 7.48 -15.62 -19.58
N TYR A 6 8.64 -15.06 -19.76
CA TYR A 6 9.27 -14.25 -18.72
C TYR A 6 8.44 -13.03 -18.39
N HIS A 7 7.97 -12.33 -19.42
CA HIS A 7 7.09 -11.20 -19.21
C HIS A 7 5.82 -11.57 -18.51
N HIS A 8 5.28 -12.72 -18.88
CA HIS A 8 4.06 -13.19 -18.26
C HIS A 8 4.25 -13.40 -16.77
N ARG A 9 5.37 -13.98 -16.39
CA ARG A 9 5.67 -14.18 -14.97
C ARG A 9 5.86 -12.87 -14.23
N GLU A 10 6.48 -11.92 -14.88
CA GLU A 10 6.70 -10.62 -14.26
C GLU A 10 5.42 -9.84 -14.06
N GLN A 11 4.39 -10.19 -14.80
CA GLN A 11 3.11 -9.51 -14.64
C GLN A 11 2.36 -10.00 -13.43
N LYS A 12 2.82 -11.07 -12.81
CA LYS A 12 2.26 -11.48 -11.53
C LYS A 12 2.44 -10.36 -10.55
N MET A 13 1.34 -9.99 -9.92
CA MET A 13 1.36 -8.94 -8.93
C MET A 13 2.18 -9.41 -7.73
N GLU A 14 3.19 -8.64 -7.40
CA GLU A 14 3.93 -8.86 -6.16
C GLU A 14 3.53 -7.80 -5.17
N TRP A 15 2.75 -8.21 -4.20
CA TRP A 15 2.23 -7.28 -3.21
C TRP A 15 3.31 -6.70 -2.32
N LEU A 16 4.41 -7.44 -2.15
CA LEU A 16 5.50 -7.07 -1.26
C LEU A 16 6.84 -7.27 -1.94
N ASP A 17 7.77 -6.37 -1.68
CA ASP A 17 9.15 -6.51 -2.13
C ASP A 17 9.94 -7.25 -1.05
N GLN A 18 10.29 -8.49 -1.35
CA GLN A 18 10.97 -9.35 -0.38
C GLN A 18 12.32 -8.79 0.04
N LYS A 19 13.00 -8.08 -0.86
CA LYS A 19 14.29 -7.47 -0.52
C LYS A 19 14.14 -6.40 0.54
N VAL A 20 13.11 -5.57 0.42
CA VAL A 20 12.84 -4.53 1.40
C VAL A 20 12.51 -5.16 2.76
N LEU A 21 11.69 -6.21 2.75
CA LEU A 21 11.33 -6.88 4.00
C LEU A 21 12.53 -7.52 4.67
N ARG A 22 13.41 -8.16 3.89
CA ARG A 22 14.60 -8.76 4.46
C ARG A 22 15.53 -7.71 5.05
N GLN A 23 15.68 -6.58 4.36
CA GLN A 23 16.51 -5.49 4.87
C GLN A 23 15.92 -4.96 6.17
N LEU A 24 14.61 -4.79 6.22
CA LEU A 24 13.95 -4.35 7.43
C LEU A 24 14.18 -5.33 8.57
N ALA A 25 14.04 -6.62 8.29
CA ALA A 25 14.27 -7.64 9.31
C ALA A 25 15.71 -7.63 9.82
N ASP A 26 16.68 -7.41 8.92
CA ASP A 26 18.07 -7.32 9.31
C ASP A 26 18.31 -6.10 10.18
N ASP A 27 17.64 -4.99 9.90
CA ASP A 27 17.84 -3.74 10.63
C ASP A 27 17.24 -3.77 12.04
N ILE A 28 16.08 -4.39 12.20
CA ILE A 28 15.36 -4.35 13.48
C ILE A 28 15.41 -5.67 14.25
N GLY A 29 15.86 -6.75 13.61
CA GLY A 29 15.86 -8.08 14.20
C GLY A 29 14.67 -8.91 13.73
N HIS A 30 14.94 -10.15 13.34
CA HIS A 30 13.91 -11.01 12.78
C HIS A 30 12.79 -11.32 13.77
N ASP A 31 13.14 -11.38 15.06
CA ASP A 31 12.16 -11.66 16.09
C ASP A 31 11.20 -10.49 16.35
N MET A 32 11.56 -9.29 15.90
CA MET A 32 10.68 -8.13 16.02
C MET A 32 9.72 -7.98 14.84
N MET A 33 9.93 -8.75 13.77
CA MET A 33 9.10 -8.60 12.58
C MET A 33 7.61 -8.81 12.84
N PRO A 34 7.19 -9.82 13.62
CA PRO A 34 5.75 -9.96 13.88
C PRO A 34 5.13 -8.74 14.55
N VAL A 35 5.89 -8.09 15.43
CA VAL A 35 5.40 -6.90 16.12
C VAL A 35 5.21 -5.74 15.16
N VAL A 36 6.23 -5.45 14.33
CA VAL A 36 6.13 -4.31 13.42
C VAL A 36 5.12 -4.57 12.30
N ILE A 37 4.97 -5.82 11.87
CA ILE A 37 3.95 -6.16 10.88
C ILE A 37 2.56 -5.90 11.46
N SER A 38 2.34 -6.30 12.71
CA SER A 38 1.07 -6.07 13.37
C SER A 38 0.76 -4.57 13.47
N VAL A 39 1.76 -3.77 13.82
CA VAL A 39 1.60 -2.31 13.90
C VAL A 39 1.25 -1.75 12.52
N PHE A 40 1.94 -2.20 11.49
CA PHE A 40 1.67 -1.74 10.12
C PHE A 40 0.23 -2.06 9.70
N VAL A 41 -0.19 -3.30 9.91
CA VAL A 41 -1.52 -3.74 9.51
C VAL A 41 -2.59 -2.92 10.24
N GLU A 42 -2.39 -2.71 11.53
CA GLU A 42 -3.35 -1.96 12.34
C GLU A 42 -3.40 -0.49 11.90
N GLU A 43 -2.24 0.10 11.73
CA GLU A 43 -2.17 1.52 11.37
C GLU A 43 -2.70 1.78 9.97
N VAL A 44 -2.21 1.04 8.99
CA VAL A 44 -2.60 1.26 7.60
C VAL A 44 -4.04 0.80 7.38
N GLY A 45 -4.45 -0.26 8.06
CA GLY A 45 -5.85 -0.69 8.01
C GLY A 45 -6.81 0.37 8.51
N GLY A 46 -6.44 1.03 9.61
CA GLY A 46 -7.24 2.13 10.14
C GLY A 46 -7.28 3.32 9.19
N GLN A 47 -6.13 3.62 8.58
CA GLN A 47 -6.07 4.71 7.61
C GLN A 47 -6.90 4.40 6.36
N LEU A 48 -6.84 3.17 5.89
CA LEU A 48 -7.64 2.76 4.74
C LEU A 48 -9.13 2.95 5.03
N ALA A 49 -9.54 2.60 6.25
CA ALA A 49 -10.94 2.75 6.64
C ALA A 49 -11.38 4.21 6.68
N GLN A 50 -10.44 5.14 6.90
CA GLN A 50 -10.76 6.57 6.92
C GLN A 50 -10.85 7.20 5.54
N LEU A 51 -10.24 6.56 4.54
CA LEU A 51 -10.20 7.13 3.20
C LEU A 51 -11.60 7.26 2.59
N ARG A 52 -12.43 6.22 2.73
CA ARG A 52 -13.74 6.22 2.09
C ARG A 52 -14.66 7.34 2.61
N PRO A 53 -14.81 7.53 3.92
CA PRO A 53 -15.64 8.63 4.41
C PRO A 53 -15.13 9.99 3.96
N LEU A 54 -13.82 10.20 3.96
CA LEU A 54 -13.25 11.47 3.52
C LEU A 54 -13.51 11.68 2.04
N PHE A 55 -13.40 10.63 1.25
CA PHE A 55 -13.70 10.72 -0.18
C PHE A 55 -15.18 11.06 -0.39
N ASP A 56 -16.06 10.42 0.35
CA ASP A 56 -17.50 10.66 0.22
C ASP A 56 -17.85 12.11 0.57
N GLN A 57 -17.13 12.69 1.51
CA GLN A 57 -17.31 14.08 1.91
C GLN A 57 -16.57 15.05 0.99
N ARG A 58 -15.79 14.55 0.07
CA ARG A 58 -14.96 15.37 -0.82
C ARG A 58 -14.01 16.27 -0.05
N ASP A 59 -13.52 15.79 1.08
CA ASP A 59 -12.53 16.51 1.88
C ASP A 59 -11.16 16.28 1.31
N TRP A 60 -10.86 16.98 0.24
CA TRP A 60 -9.63 16.75 -0.54
C TRP A 60 -8.37 17.01 0.27
N THR A 61 -8.38 18.00 1.12
CA THR A 61 -7.22 18.34 1.94
C THR A 61 -6.89 17.22 2.91
N ALA A 62 -7.89 16.74 3.64
CA ALA A 62 -7.68 15.66 4.60
C ALA A 62 -7.31 14.36 3.89
N LEU A 63 -7.96 14.12 2.74
CA LEU A 63 -7.71 12.90 1.97
C LEU A 63 -6.27 12.88 1.45
N ALA A 64 -5.79 14.00 0.91
CA ALA A 64 -4.42 14.09 0.42
C ALA A 64 -3.41 13.91 1.54
N ARG A 65 -3.69 14.48 2.70
CA ARG A 65 -2.80 14.38 3.85
C ARG A 65 -2.71 12.94 4.34
N LEU A 66 -3.85 12.26 4.39
CA LEU A 66 -3.89 10.88 4.81
C LEU A 66 -3.15 9.97 3.82
N ALA A 67 -3.36 10.19 2.52
CA ALA A 67 -2.65 9.43 1.49
C ALA A 67 -1.14 9.65 1.61
N HIS A 68 -0.72 10.88 1.86
CA HIS A 68 0.70 11.18 2.03
C HIS A 68 1.30 10.37 3.19
N SER A 69 0.57 10.29 4.29
CA SER A 69 1.00 9.52 5.46
C SER A 69 1.12 8.03 5.13
N MET A 70 0.12 7.49 4.44
CA MET A 70 0.12 6.08 4.05
C MET A 70 1.25 5.74 3.10
N LYS A 71 1.63 6.69 2.25
CA LYS A 71 2.71 6.48 1.29
C LYS A 71 4.00 6.11 2.00
N SER A 72 4.31 6.82 3.08
CA SER A 72 5.52 6.55 3.84
C SER A 72 5.51 5.14 4.42
N SER A 73 4.40 4.74 5.01
CA SER A 73 4.28 3.40 5.60
C SER A 73 4.40 2.30 4.54
N CYS A 74 3.70 2.46 3.42
CA CYS A 74 3.74 1.45 2.36
C CYS A 74 5.15 1.29 1.80
N GLY A 75 5.88 2.39 1.64
CA GLY A 75 7.25 2.33 1.14
C GLY A 75 8.18 1.62 2.09
N SER A 76 8.03 1.88 3.39
CA SER A 76 8.90 1.29 4.41
C SER A 76 8.78 -0.22 4.50
N TYR A 77 7.60 -0.76 4.19
CA TYR A 77 7.37 -2.20 4.31
C TYR A 77 7.38 -2.91 2.96
N GLY A 78 7.80 -2.22 1.91
CA GLY A 78 7.96 -2.85 0.61
C GLY A 78 6.64 -3.16 -0.10
N ALA A 79 5.55 -2.49 0.27
CA ALA A 79 4.26 -2.67 -0.40
C ALA A 79 4.23 -1.82 -1.67
N GLU A 80 5.01 -2.22 -2.65
CA GLU A 80 5.28 -1.42 -3.83
C GLU A 80 4.05 -1.05 -4.65
N PRO A 81 3.18 -1.99 -5.01
CA PRO A 81 1.98 -1.60 -5.77
C PRO A 81 1.09 -0.64 -4.99
N SER A 82 0.91 -0.89 -3.69
CA SER A 82 0.11 -0.01 -2.85
C SER A 82 0.76 1.35 -2.71
N TYR A 83 2.08 1.38 -2.60
CA TYR A 83 2.83 2.63 -2.54
C TYR A 83 2.52 3.51 -3.75
N ARG A 84 2.58 2.90 -4.95
CA ARG A 84 2.30 3.64 -6.18
C ARG A 84 0.85 4.10 -6.27
N GLN A 85 -0.07 3.26 -5.81
CA GLN A 85 -1.48 3.61 -5.81
C GLN A 85 -1.77 4.76 -4.85
N VAL A 86 -1.16 4.73 -3.67
CA VAL A 86 -1.33 5.79 -2.69
C VAL A 86 -0.74 7.09 -3.20
N MET A 87 0.42 7.01 -3.85
CA MET A 87 1.05 8.21 -4.42
C MET A 87 0.16 8.83 -5.49
N ALA A 88 -0.41 7.99 -6.35
CA ALA A 88 -1.31 8.47 -7.39
C ALA A 88 -2.59 9.06 -6.77
N LEU A 89 -3.08 8.45 -5.70
CA LEU A 89 -4.25 8.96 -4.99
C LEU A 89 -3.98 10.35 -4.42
N GLU A 90 -2.81 10.52 -3.82
CA GLU A 90 -2.45 11.84 -3.29
C GLU A 90 -2.49 12.90 -4.39
N LEU A 91 -1.92 12.59 -5.56
CA LEU A 91 -1.91 13.53 -6.67
C LEU A 91 -3.33 13.83 -7.18
N ALA A 92 -4.16 12.78 -7.29
CA ALA A 92 -5.54 12.98 -7.72
C ALA A 92 -6.31 13.87 -6.75
N CYS A 93 -6.07 13.69 -5.45
CA CYS A 93 -6.73 14.51 -4.44
C CYS A 93 -6.28 15.97 -4.52
N ARG A 94 -5.01 16.21 -4.77
CA ARG A 94 -4.51 17.57 -4.88
C ARG A 94 -5.08 18.29 -6.10
N ARG A 95 -5.48 17.51 -7.12
CA ARG A 95 -6.14 18.06 -8.30
C ARG A 95 -7.66 18.03 -8.17
N GLU A 96 -8.16 17.48 -7.06
CA GLU A 96 -9.59 17.32 -6.81
C GLU A 96 -10.29 16.56 -7.92
N ASP A 97 -9.60 15.53 -8.43
CA ASP A 97 -10.09 14.67 -9.50
C ASP A 97 -10.87 13.51 -8.87
N ALA A 98 -12.18 13.69 -8.73
CA ALA A 98 -13.02 12.73 -8.03
C ALA A 98 -13.06 11.38 -8.73
N GLU A 99 -13.07 11.37 -10.06
CA GLU A 99 -13.14 10.13 -10.82
C GLU A 99 -11.89 9.29 -10.62
N GLU A 100 -10.74 9.92 -10.78
CA GLU A 100 -9.48 9.22 -10.62
C GLU A 100 -9.25 8.80 -9.17
N ALA A 101 -9.57 9.68 -8.23
CA ALA A 101 -9.41 9.37 -6.81
C ALA A 101 -10.30 8.19 -6.41
N GLY A 102 -11.54 8.16 -6.93
CA GLY A 102 -12.44 7.04 -6.63
C GLY A 102 -11.94 5.73 -7.18
N ARG A 103 -11.39 5.75 -8.39
CA ARG A 103 -10.82 4.56 -9.02
C ARG A 103 -9.64 4.02 -8.21
N LEU A 104 -8.76 4.93 -7.80
CA LEU A 104 -7.59 4.55 -7.02
C LEU A 104 -7.98 4.05 -5.63
N LEU A 105 -8.98 4.66 -5.03
CA LEU A 105 -9.46 4.22 -3.73
C LEU A 105 -9.99 2.79 -3.81
N GLU A 106 -10.75 2.47 -4.87
CA GLU A 106 -11.22 1.11 -5.06
C GLU A 106 -10.07 0.13 -5.21
N GLN A 107 -9.05 0.53 -5.96
CA GLN A 107 -7.88 -0.33 -6.12
C GLN A 107 -7.20 -0.59 -4.79
N LEU A 108 -7.07 0.43 -3.95
CA LEU A 108 -6.45 0.27 -2.64
C LEU A 108 -7.28 -0.61 -1.72
N GLU A 109 -8.60 -0.46 -1.79
CA GLU A 109 -9.50 -1.28 -0.97
C GLU A 109 -9.39 -2.76 -1.35
N HIS A 110 -8.93 -3.04 -2.56
CA HIS A 110 -8.68 -4.41 -2.99
C HIS A 110 -7.26 -4.85 -2.68
N SER A 111 -6.27 -3.98 -2.92
CA SER A 111 -4.86 -4.38 -2.85
C SER A 111 -4.32 -4.45 -1.42
N LEU A 112 -4.70 -3.51 -0.54
CA LEU A 112 -4.14 -3.50 0.80
C LEU A 112 -4.49 -4.74 1.62
N PRO A 113 -5.73 -5.27 1.55
CA PRO A 113 -5.98 -6.54 2.24
C PRO A 113 -5.09 -7.68 1.74
N GLN A 114 -4.72 -7.69 0.46
CA GLN A 114 -3.79 -8.68 -0.06
C GLN A 114 -2.41 -8.51 0.56
N VAL A 115 -1.96 -7.26 0.70
CA VAL A 115 -0.69 -6.96 1.36
C VAL A 115 -0.72 -7.45 2.80
N PHE A 116 -1.80 -7.17 3.53
CA PHE A 116 -1.92 -7.61 4.92
C PHE A 116 -1.86 -9.13 5.02
N SER A 117 -2.53 -9.82 4.11
CA SER A 117 -2.55 -11.28 4.09
C SER A 117 -1.15 -11.84 3.86
N HIS A 118 -0.41 -11.25 2.93
CA HIS A 118 0.95 -11.71 2.64
C HIS A 118 1.90 -11.41 3.80
N LEU A 119 1.75 -10.27 4.45
CA LEU A 119 2.57 -9.95 5.61
C LEU A 119 2.32 -10.91 6.76
N ALA A 120 1.06 -11.34 6.93
CA ALA A 120 0.72 -12.29 7.99
C ALA A 120 1.41 -13.63 7.79
N GLN A 121 1.81 -13.95 6.58
CA GLN A 121 2.50 -15.20 6.25
C GLN A 121 4.02 -15.08 6.29
N TYR A 122 4.53 -13.90 6.61
CA TYR A 122 5.97 -13.68 6.64
C TYR A 122 6.63 -14.44 7.80
N HIS A 123 7.74 -15.09 7.51
CA HIS A 123 8.49 -15.83 8.52
C HIS A 123 9.95 -15.45 8.52
#